data_b86abc3fb9e6935290087447dc5cd6d9
#
_entry.id   b86abc3fb9e6935290087447dc5cd6d9
#
_cell.length_a   1.000
_cell.length_b   1.000
_cell.length_c   1.000
_cell.angle_alpha   90.00
_cell.angle_beta   90.00
_cell.angle_gamma   90.00
#
_symmetry.space_group_name_H-M   'P 1'
#
loop_
_entity.id
_entity.type
_entity.pdbx_description
1 polymer ?
#
loop_
_entity_poly.entity_id
_entity_poly.type
_entity_poly.pdbx_seq_one_letter_code
_entity_poly.pdbx_strand_id
1 'polypeptide(L)'
;MIPVKRLTAAKSRLAPLPTARRAELALAFVHDCVTAALAAPEVARVLVVTGDPEAGEQLARAGAQIAWEPPSTAEAVAPDGAQTRLNAAISFGAGRSRADRPDLRVGALTGDLPALRPRELGAVLNLAAAIDGRSFVPDAAGTGTTLLLGPREGQLDPRFGSDSRGRHTRSGAAELFGAGRSVRQDVDTLADLEAALRLGVGAHTAHEIGLGLMQGTVRSFDPATRGGTVLLDDGTELPYDASAFDAGGLRLARIGQRVALRADADGRITALTLATLPLPD
;
A
#
# COMPACT_ATOMS: atom_id res chain seq x y z
N MET A 1 -7.28 -4.66 -10.49
CA MET A 1 -8.24 -3.80 -9.80
C MET A 1 -8.02 -3.83 -8.30
N ILE A 2 -8.34 -2.73 -7.60
CA ILE A 2 -8.21 -2.60 -6.15
C ILE A 2 -9.55 -2.11 -5.59
N PRO A 3 -10.27 -2.92 -4.79
CA PRO A 3 -11.49 -2.47 -4.12
C PRO A 3 -11.15 -1.61 -2.90
N VAL A 4 -11.80 -0.46 -2.78
CA VAL A 4 -11.59 0.48 -1.67
C VAL A 4 -12.92 0.79 -1.00
N LYS A 5 -13.07 0.35 0.25
CA LYS A 5 -14.24 0.63 1.08
C LYS A 5 -14.23 2.11 1.51
N ARG A 6 -15.38 2.61 1.95
CA ARG A 6 -15.44 3.93 2.60
C ARG A 6 -14.44 3.97 3.76
N LEU A 7 -13.60 4.99 3.75
CA LEU A 7 -12.47 5.13 4.68
C LEU A 7 -12.92 5.20 6.15
N THR A 8 -14.09 5.77 6.41
CA THR A 8 -14.67 5.87 7.77
C THR A 8 -14.94 4.51 8.44
N ALA A 9 -15.07 3.44 7.64
CA ALA A 9 -15.30 2.07 8.13
C ALA A 9 -14.04 1.19 8.03
N ALA A 10 -12.88 1.78 7.65
CA ALA A 10 -11.66 1.02 7.41
C ALA A 10 -10.90 0.70 8.70
N LYS A 11 -10.20 -0.45 8.70
CA LYS A 11 -9.17 -0.84 9.68
C LYS A 11 -9.60 -0.74 11.16
N SER A 12 -10.81 -1.24 11.49
CA SER A 12 -11.32 -1.27 12.88
C SER A 12 -10.37 -2.00 13.86
N ARG A 13 -9.57 -2.96 13.38
CA ARG A 13 -8.59 -3.72 14.19
C ARG A 13 -7.29 -2.97 14.46
N LEU A 14 -7.07 -1.80 13.87
CA LEU A 14 -6.00 -0.88 14.27
C LEU A 14 -6.39 -0.03 15.51
N ALA A 15 -7.41 -0.43 16.28
CA ALA A 15 -7.59 0.11 17.62
C ALA A 15 -6.30 -0.16 18.45
N PRO A 16 -5.74 0.83 19.15
CA PRO A 16 -6.38 1.99 19.74
C PRO A 16 -6.30 3.30 18.93
N LEU A 17 -5.91 3.30 17.66
CA LEU A 17 -5.83 4.53 16.89
C LEU A 17 -7.20 5.21 16.72
N PRO A 18 -7.30 6.55 16.77
CA PRO A 18 -8.53 7.29 16.48
C PRO A 18 -9.07 6.96 15.07
N THR A 19 -10.39 7.07 14.88
CA THR A 19 -11.04 6.73 13.59
C THR A 19 -10.49 7.56 12.42
N ALA A 20 -10.26 8.86 12.62
CA ALA A 20 -9.65 9.71 11.59
C ALA A 20 -8.27 9.18 11.18
N ARG A 21 -7.42 8.86 12.15
CA ARG A 21 -6.08 8.34 11.90
C ARG A 21 -6.09 6.99 11.17
N ARG A 22 -7.06 6.13 11.49
CA ARG A 22 -7.24 4.86 10.78
C ARG A 22 -7.66 5.07 9.31
N ALA A 23 -8.50 6.08 9.05
CA ALA A 23 -8.93 6.42 7.70
C ALA A 23 -7.76 6.96 6.85
N GLU A 24 -6.95 7.86 7.41
CA GLU A 24 -5.74 8.41 6.79
C GLU A 24 -4.74 7.30 6.45
N LEU A 25 -4.44 6.41 7.40
CA LEU A 25 -3.57 5.26 7.16
C LEU A 25 -4.13 4.30 6.10
N ALA A 26 -5.43 4.01 6.14
CA ALA A 26 -6.05 3.14 5.15
C ALA A 26 -5.92 3.72 3.74
N LEU A 27 -6.09 5.02 3.58
CA LEU A 27 -5.91 5.71 2.31
C LEU A 27 -4.44 5.68 1.86
N ALA A 28 -3.51 5.91 2.79
CA ALA A 28 -2.08 5.83 2.51
C ALA A 28 -1.66 4.44 2.03
N PHE A 29 -2.18 3.36 2.65
CA PHE A 29 -1.93 1.99 2.21
C PHE A 29 -2.40 1.75 0.77
N VAL A 30 -3.62 2.23 0.44
CA VAL A 30 -4.14 2.12 -0.93
C VAL A 30 -3.30 2.92 -1.92
N HIS A 31 -2.85 4.12 -1.56
CA HIS A 31 -1.96 4.93 -2.40
C HIS A 31 -0.66 4.19 -2.72
N ASP A 32 -0.02 3.59 -1.71
CA ASP A 32 1.20 2.82 -1.90
C ASP A 32 0.96 1.59 -2.78
N CYS A 33 -0.18 0.87 -2.58
CA CYS A 33 -0.58 -0.24 -3.45
C CYS A 33 -0.78 0.19 -4.91
N VAL A 34 -1.50 1.30 -5.14
CA VAL A 34 -1.75 1.85 -6.49
C VAL A 34 -0.44 2.23 -7.16
N THR A 35 0.41 2.97 -6.45
CA THR A 35 1.72 3.41 -6.95
C THR A 35 2.60 2.22 -7.33
N ALA A 36 2.69 1.22 -6.45
CA ALA A 36 3.47 0.01 -6.72
C ALA A 36 2.90 -0.81 -7.89
N ALA A 37 1.58 -0.93 -7.99
CA ALA A 37 0.93 -1.65 -9.06
C ALA A 37 1.12 -0.94 -10.41
N LEU A 38 1.02 0.39 -10.48
CA LEU A 38 1.27 1.17 -11.70
C LEU A 38 2.73 1.10 -12.15
N ALA A 39 3.66 0.93 -11.21
CA ALA A 39 5.09 0.80 -11.50
C ALA A 39 5.50 -0.62 -11.94
N ALA A 40 4.62 -1.61 -11.86
CA ALA A 40 4.89 -2.97 -12.32
C ALA A 40 4.65 -3.08 -13.84
N PRO A 41 5.67 -3.43 -14.67
CA PRO A 41 5.54 -3.48 -16.13
C PRO A 41 4.47 -4.46 -16.63
N GLU A 42 4.14 -5.49 -15.85
CA GLU A 42 3.12 -6.50 -16.15
C GLU A 42 1.69 -5.98 -15.95
N VAL A 43 1.54 -4.82 -15.34
CA VAL A 43 0.24 -4.20 -15.07
C VAL A 43 -0.09 -3.16 -16.13
N ALA A 44 -1.04 -3.47 -17.00
CA ALA A 44 -1.44 -2.55 -18.06
C ALA A 44 -2.23 -1.33 -17.53
N ARG A 45 -2.99 -1.52 -16.43
CA ARG A 45 -3.75 -0.44 -15.77
C ARG A 45 -4.18 -0.85 -14.36
N VAL A 46 -4.44 0.14 -13.53
CA VAL A 46 -5.05 -0.04 -12.21
C VAL A 46 -6.45 0.57 -12.22
N LEU A 47 -7.46 -0.24 -11.91
CA LEU A 47 -8.84 0.19 -11.71
C LEU A 47 -9.15 0.14 -10.21
N VAL A 48 -9.47 1.28 -9.62
CA VAL A 48 -9.96 1.36 -8.24
C VAL A 48 -11.49 1.34 -8.25
N VAL A 49 -12.07 0.46 -7.45
CA VAL A 49 -13.54 0.38 -7.26
C VAL A 49 -13.87 0.97 -5.91
N THR A 50 -14.62 2.06 -5.87
CA THR A 50 -14.94 2.75 -4.63
C THR A 50 -16.27 3.50 -4.70
N GLY A 51 -16.94 3.62 -3.55
CA GLY A 51 -18.06 4.54 -3.33
C GLY A 51 -17.66 5.75 -2.47
N ASP A 52 -16.35 5.97 -2.23
CA ASP A 52 -15.81 7.08 -1.46
C ASP A 52 -15.26 8.15 -2.40
N PRO A 53 -15.91 9.34 -2.48
CA PRO A 53 -15.50 10.38 -3.42
C PRO A 53 -14.09 10.91 -3.18
N GLU A 54 -13.72 11.11 -1.91
CA GLU A 54 -12.41 11.64 -1.56
C GLU A 54 -11.29 10.68 -1.95
N ALA A 55 -11.43 9.40 -1.58
CA ALA A 55 -10.48 8.36 -1.98
C ALA A 55 -10.41 8.25 -3.52
N GLY A 56 -11.54 8.27 -4.20
CA GLY A 56 -11.58 8.19 -5.67
C GLY A 56 -10.84 9.33 -6.34
N GLU A 57 -11.06 10.58 -5.90
CA GLU A 57 -10.36 11.74 -6.47
C GLU A 57 -8.85 11.69 -6.23
N GLN A 58 -8.42 11.34 -5.02
CA GLN A 58 -7.00 11.26 -4.70
C GLN A 58 -6.31 10.15 -5.50
N LEU A 59 -6.92 8.97 -5.61
CA LEU A 59 -6.36 7.83 -6.34
C LEU A 59 -6.37 8.05 -7.86
N ALA A 60 -7.33 8.81 -8.38
CA ALA A 60 -7.33 9.25 -9.78
C ALA A 60 -6.11 10.15 -10.08
N ARG A 61 -5.78 11.09 -9.18
CA ARG A 61 -4.58 11.93 -9.32
C ARG A 61 -3.29 11.10 -9.27
N ALA A 62 -3.29 9.96 -8.57
CA ALA A 62 -2.17 9.02 -8.54
C ALA A 62 -2.08 8.16 -9.83
N GLY A 63 -3.01 8.30 -10.79
CA GLY A 63 -2.99 7.61 -12.08
C GLY A 63 -3.91 6.38 -12.16
N ALA A 64 -4.69 6.08 -11.14
CA ALA A 64 -5.67 5.02 -11.21
C ALA A 64 -6.92 5.44 -12.00
N GLN A 65 -7.53 4.50 -12.71
CA GLN A 65 -8.89 4.66 -13.22
C GLN A 65 -9.89 4.40 -12.10
N ILE A 66 -11.00 5.14 -12.06
CA ILE A 66 -12.01 4.97 -11.02
C ILE A 66 -13.28 4.36 -11.59
N ALA A 67 -13.74 3.27 -10.99
CA ALA A 67 -15.07 2.72 -11.17
C ALA A 67 -15.90 3.03 -9.93
N TRP A 68 -16.84 3.93 -10.08
CA TRP A 68 -17.75 4.31 -9.00
C TRP A 68 -18.71 3.16 -8.69
N GLU A 69 -18.68 2.70 -7.46
CA GLU A 69 -19.57 1.67 -6.97
C GLU A 69 -21.02 2.19 -7.05
N PRO A 70 -21.95 1.46 -7.68
CA PRO A 70 -23.34 1.90 -7.68
C PRO A 70 -23.88 1.95 -6.25
N PRO A 71 -24.78 2.89 -5.93
CA PRO A 71 -25.43 2.91 -4.63
C PRO A 71 -26.05 1.54 -4.35
N SER A 72 -25.59 0.90 -3.27
CA SER A 72 -26.16 -0.37 -2.85
C SER A 72 -27.62 -0.15 -2.42
N THR A 73 -28.56 -0.66 -3.18
CA THR A 73 -30.00 -0.65 -2.83
C THR A 73 -30.35 -1.64 -1.73
N ALA A 74 -29.37 -2.40 -1.22
CA ALA A 74 -29.54 -3.37 -0.18
C ALA A 74 -28.75 -2.98 1.07
N GLU A 75 -29.40 -2.34 2.02
CA GLU A 75 -29.10 -2.46 3.44
C GLU A 75 -29.38 -3.90 3.91
N ALA A 76 -28.75 -4.88 3.27
CA ALA A 76 -28.79 -6.25 3.77
C ALA A 76 -27.88 -6.32 5.00
N VAL A 77 -28.47 -6.17 6.16
CA VAL A 77 -27.89 -6.48 7.47
C VAL A 77 -27.83 -8.01 7.58
N ALA A 78 -26.95 -8.63 6.77
CA ALA A 78 -26.55 -10.01 6.96
C ALA A 78 -25.25 -10.04 7.78
N PRO A 79 -25.03 -11.04 8.65
CA PRO A 79 -23.77 -11.18 9.40
C PRO A 79 -22.52 -11.11 8.52
N ASP A 80 -22.63 -11.54 7.26
CA ASP A 80 -21.57 -11.52 6.25
C ASP A 80 -21.65 -10.32 5.27
N GLY A 81 -22.44 -9.30 5.56
CA GLY A 81 -22.73 -8.19 4.63
C GLY A 81 -21.49 -7.44 4.12
N ALA A 82 -20.45 -7.32 4.95
CA ALA A 82 -19.19 -6.66 4.55
C ALA A 82 -18.40 -7.50 3.54
N GLN A 83 -18.38 -8.82 3.66
CA GLN A 83 -17.73 -9.76 2.74
C GLN A 83 -18.49 -9.84 1.43
N THR A 84 -19.81 -9.90 1.50
CA THR A 84 -20.69 -9.91 0.32
C THR A 84 -20.49 -8.64 -0.50
N ARG A 85 -20.43 -7.46 0.14
CA ARG A 85 -20.16 -6.18 -0.53
C ARG A 85 -18.78 -6.14 -1.17
N LEU A 86 -17.74 -6.62 -0.49
CA LEU A 86 -16.39 -6.68 -1.06
C LEU A 86 -16.34 -7.52 -2.32
N ASN A 87 -16.93 -8.73 -2.28
CA ASN A 87 -16.96 -9.62 -3.43
C ASN A 87 -17.82 -9.05 -4.57
N ALA A 88 -18.92 -8.36 -4.27
CA ALA A 88 -19.74 -7.66 -5.25
C ALA A 88 -18.97 -6.51 -5.93
N ALA A 89 -18.25 -5.68 -5.16
CA ALA A 89 -17.41 -4.61 -5.70
C ALA A 89 -16.31 -5.17 -6.62
N ILE A 90 -15.67 -6.27 -6.22
CA ILE A 90 -14.67 -6.95 -7.04
C ILE A 90 -15.31 -7.49 -8.34
N SER A 91 -16.47 -8.13 -8.27
CA SER A 91 -17.19 -8.64 -9.46
C SER A 91 -17.59 -7.51 -10.40
N PHE A 92 -18.09 -6.40 -9.86
CA PHE A 92 -18.43 -5.19 -10.63
C PHE A 92 -17.21 -4.64 -11.37
N GLY A 93 -16.08 -4.43 -10.66
CA GLY A 93 -14.86 -3.95 -11.27
C GLY A 93 -14.26 -4.92 -12.28
N ALA A 94 -14.38 -6.24 -12.06
CA ALA A 94 -13.95 -7.25 -13.03
C ALA A 94 -14.78 -7.18 -14.32
N GLY A 95 -16.09 -7.00 -14.20
CA GLY A 95 -16.98 -6.80 -15.35
C GLY A 95 -16.61 -5.54 -16.13
N ARG A 96 -16.39 -4.39 -15.45
CA ARG A 96 -15.93 -3.15 -16.09
C ARG A 96 -14.59 -3.31 -16.79
N SER A 97 -13.61 -3.95 -16.13
CA SER A 97 -12.28 -4.19 -16.72
C SER A 97 -12.35 -5.02 -18.00
N ARG A 98 -13.21 -6.05 -18.02
CA ARG A 98 -13.39 -6.91 -19.21
C ARG A 98 -14.15 -6.22 -20.34
N ALA A 99 -15.14 -5.41 -20.02
CA ALA A 99 -15.88 -4.64 -21.02
C ALA A 99 -14.97 -3.65 -21.76
N ASP A 100 -14.04 -3.00 -21.03
CA ASP A 100 -13.11 -2.03 -21.61
C ASP A 100 -11.94 -2.70 -22.35
N ARG A 101 -11.42 -3.81 -21.81
CA ARG A 101 -10.22 -4.51 -22.30
C ARG A 101 -10.41 -6.03 -22.16
N PRO A 102 -11.15 -6.66 -23.07
CA PRO A 102 -11.41 -8.11 -23.04
C PRO A 102 -10.14 -8.96 -23.25
N ASP A 103 -9.11 -8.38 -23.85
CA ASP A 103 -7.81 -8.99 -24.12
C ASP A 103 -6.93 -9.13 -22.86
N LEU A 104 -7.25 -8.38 -21.79
CA LEU A 104 -6.44 -8.40 -20.57
C LEU A 104 -6.98 -9.37 -19.53
N ARG A 105 -6.04 -10.03 -18.86
CA ARG A 105 -6.35 -10.80 -17.66
C ARG A 105 -6.68 -9.87 -16.50
N VAL A 106 -7.73 -10.18 -15.75
CA VAL A 106 -8.17 -9.35 -14.62
C VAL A 106 -7.71 -9.97 -13.31
N GLY A 107 -7.15 -9.13 -12.42
CA GLY A 107 -6.80 -9.51 -11.05
C GLY A 107 -7.42 -8.55 -10.02
N ALA A 108 -7.75 -9.08 -8.84
CA ALA A 108 -8.15 -8.32 -7.67
C ALA A 108 -7.04 -8.35 -6.62
N LEU A 109 -6.47 -7.19 -6.34
CA LEU A 109 -5.45 -6.96 -5.31
C LEU A 109 -6.11 -6.25 -4.14
N THR A 110 -5.83 -6.68 -2.89
CA THR A 110 -6.28 -5.94 -1.72
C THR A 110 -5.53 -4.61 -1.60
N GLY A 111 -6.19 -3.59 -1.07
CA GLY A 111 -5.62 -2.23 -0.97
C GLY A 111 -4.85 -1.97 0.32
N ASP A 112 -4.43 -2.99 1.04
CA ASP A 112 -3.81 -2.90 2.35
C ASP A 112 -2.42 -3.54 2.42
N LEU A 113 -1.67 -3.43 1.34
CA LEU A 113 -0.31 -3.92 1.17
C LEU A 113 0.69 -2.73 1.08
N PRO A 114 0.89 -1.95 2.15
CA PRO A 114 1.70 -0.72 2.07
C PRO A 114 3.17 -0.98 1.72
N ALA A 115 3.65 -2.21 1.91
CA ALA A 115 5.02 -2.62 1.56
C ALA A 115 5.13 -3.24 0.16
N LEU A 116 4.08 -3.21 -0.67
CA LEU A 116 4.04 -3.84 -1.99
C LEU A 116 5.19 -3.33 -2.87
N ARG A 117 5.92 -4.28 -3.48
CA ARG A 117 7.02 -3.98 -4.40
C ARG A 117 6.63 -4.34 -5.83
N PRO A 118 6.82 -3.42 -6.80
CA PRO A 118 6.50 -3.66 -8.22
C PRO A 118 7.12 -4.95 -8.76
N ARG A 119 8.40 -5.22 -8.43
CA ARG A 119 9.11 -6.43 -8.89
C ARG A 119 8.50 -7.71 -8.35
N GLU A 120 8.06 -7.75 -7.09
CA GLU A 120 7.44 -8.94 -6.50
C GLU A 120 6.04 -9.16 -7.08
N LEU A 121 5.28 -8.09 -7.31
CA LEU A 121 4.00 -8.18 -8.02
C LEU A 121 4.19 -8.72 -9.43
N GLY A 122 5.13 -8.17 -10.20
CA GLY A 122 5.45 -8.63 -11.56
C GLY A 122 5.84 -10.11 -11.59
N ALA A 123 6.69 -10.55 -10.65
CA ALA A 123 7.09 -11.96 -10.54
C ALA A 123 5.88 -12.89 -10.33
N VAL A 124 4.94 -12.49 -9.47
CA VAL A 124 3.68 -13.26 -9.25
C VAL A 124 2.80 -13.27 -10.50
N LEU A 125 2.67 -12.15 -11.19
CA LEU A 125 1.89 -12.07 -12.42
C LEU A 125 2.49 -12.96 -13.53
N ASN A 126 3.81 -13.02 -13.61
CA ASN A 126 4.52 -13.91 -14.54
C ASN A 126 4.32 -15.40 -14.17
N LEU A 127 4.38 -15.77 -12.89
CA LEU A 127 4.04 -17.13 -12.45
C LEU A 127 2.61 -17.50 -12.83
N ALA A 128 1.66 -16.60 -12.63
CA ALA A 128 0.26 -16.80 -12.95
C ALA A 128 0.01 -16.91 -14.46
N ALA A 129 0.86 -16.33 -15.31
CA ALA A 129 0.70 -16.37 -16.75
C ALA A 129 0.77 -17.81 -17.31
N ALA A 130 1.45 -18.73 -16.62
CA ALA A 130 1.53 -20.15 -16.96
C ALA A 130 0.29 -20.98 -16.53
N ILE A 131 -0.66 -20.36 -15.82
CA ILE A 131 -1.87 -21.02 -15.31
C ILE A 131 -3.08 -20.52 -16.10
N ASP A 132 -3.78 -21.38 -16.80
CA ASP A 132 -4.97 -20.98 -17.57
C ASP A 132 -6.16 -20.63 -16.68
N GLY A 133 -6.28 -21.29 -15.53
CA GLY A 133 -7.35 -21.10 -14.56
C GLY A 133 -7.15 -19.86 -13.65
N ARG A 134 -7.99 -19.80 -12.62
CA ARG A 134 -7.83 -18.84 -11.54
C ARG A 134 -6.64 -19.21 -10.67
N SER A 135 -5.96 -18.20 -10.17
CA SER A 135 -4.87 -18.37 -9.21
C SER A 135 -4.89 -17.28 -8.14
N PHE A 136 -4.29 -17.52 -6.99
CA PHE A 136 -4.31 -16.56 -5.90
C PHE A 136 -3.03 -16.61 -5.05
N VAL A 137 -2.76 -15.50 -4.36
CA VAL A 137 -1.69 -15.36 -3.37
C VAL A 137 -2.33 -15.33 -1.99
N PRO A 138 -1.92 -16.22 -1.06
CA PRO A 138 -2.38 -16.15 0.31
C PRO A 138 -1.69 -14.98 1.04
N ASP A 139 -2.36 -14.44 2.08
CA ASP A 139 -1.80 -13.46 3.00
C ASP A 139 -0.58 -14.00 3.78
N ALA A 140 0.06 -13.15 4.56
CA ALA A 140 1.19 -13.56 5.40
C ALA A 140 0.76 -14.51 6.52
N ALA A 141 -0.46 -14.39 7.05
CA ALA A 141 -1.03 -15.26 8.06
C ALA A 141 -1.40 -16.65 7.50
N GLY A 142 -1.53 -16.78 6.18
CA GLY A 142 -1.86 -18.04 5.50
C GLY A 142 -3.33 -18.45 5.62
N THR A 143 -4.23 -17.52 5.94
CA THR A 143 -5.68 -17.75 6.06
C THR A 143 -6.51 -16.92 5.08
N GLY A 144 -5.99 -15.78 4.69
CA GLY A 144 -6.59 -14.84 3.76
C GLY A 144 -6.03 -14.95 2.33
N THR A 145 -6.37 -13.96 1.52
CA THR A 145 -5.93 -13.81 0.13
C THR A 145 -5.68 -12.33 -0.13
N THR A 146 -4.50 -12.00 -0.64
CA THR A 146 -4.12 -10.63 -1.00
C THR A 146 -4.30 -10.33 -2.49
N LEU A 147 -4.13 -11.35 -3.35
CA LEU A 147 -4.28 -11.23 -4.79
C LEU A 147 -5.04 -12.43 -5.35
N LEU A 148 -6.09 -12.17 -6.12
CA LEU A 148 -6.82 -13.17 -6.91
C LEU A 148 -6.71 -12.79 -8.38
N LEU A 149 -6.27 -13.75 -9.22
CA LEU A 149 -6.16 -13.59 -10.66
C LEU A 149 -7.21 -14.46 -11.35
N GLY A 150 -7.95 -13.87 -12.28
CA GLY A 150 -8.94 -14.55 -13.09
C GLY A 150 -8.30 -15.46 -14.16
N PRO A 151 -9.06 -16.32 -14.81
CA PRO A 151 -8.63 -17.02 -16.01
C PRO A 151 -8.49 -16.04 -17.18
N ARG A 152 -7.88 -16.47 -18.28
CA ARG A 152 -7.89 -15.68 -19.52
C ARG A 152 -9.31 -15.43 -19.99
N GLU A 153 -10.12 -16.48 -19.99
CA GLU A 153 -11.55 -16.43 -20.30
C GLU A 153 -12.37 -16.91 -19.10
N GLY A 154 -13.53 -16.29 -18.84
CA GLY A 154 -14.41 -16.66 -17.74
C GLY A 154 -14.41 -15.65 -16.59
N GLN A 155 -14.99 -16.00 -15.47
CA GLN A 155 -15.22 -15.10 -14.33
C GLN A 155 -14.11 -15.17 -13.29
N LEU A 156 -13.91 -14.06 -12.58
CA LEU A 156 -12.94 -13.98 -11.47
C LEU A 156 -13.40 -14.80 -10.26
N ASP A 157 -14.71 -14.87 -9.98
CA ASP A 157 -15.34 -15.60 -8.86
C ASP A 157 -14.66 -15.30 -7.51
N PRO A 158 -14.74 -14.04 -7.01
CA PRO A 158 -14.09 -13.63 -5.78
C PRO A 158 -14.76 -14.25 -4.56
N ARG A 159 -13.95 -14.75 -3.62
CA ARG A 159 -14.38 -15.37 -2.36
C ARG A 159 -13.59 -14.83 -1.17
N PHE A 160 -13.34 -13.50 -1.18
CA PHE A 160 -12.65 -12.81 -0.09
C PHE A 160 -13.46 -12.84 1.20
N GLY A 161 -12.77 -12.64 2.32
CA GLY A 161 -13.30 -12.65 3.67
C GLY A 161 -12.62 -13.70 4.55
N SER A 162 -13.23 -14.07 5.68
CA SER A 162 -12.65 -15.08 6.59
C SER A 162 -12.40 -16.40 5.85
N ASP A 163 -11.25 -17.03 6.09
CA ASP A 163 -10.80 -18.26 5.40
C ASP A 163 -10.84 -18.15 3.86
N SER A 164 -10.52 -16.98 3.32
CA SER A 164 -10.56 -16.78 1.85
C SER A 164 -9.57 -17.66 1.11
N ARG A 165 -8.40 -18.00 1.70
CA ARG A 165 -7.48 -18.98 1.16
C ARG A 165 -8.17 -20.33 0.94
N GLY A 166 -8.79 -20.88 1.99
CA GLY A 166 -9.52 -22.15 1.89
C GLY A 166 -10.70 -22.11 0.92
N ARG A 167 -11.43 -20.97 0.86
CA ARG A 167 -12.54 -20.78 -0.08
C ARG A 167 -12.06 -20.72 -1.54
N HIS A 168 -10.97 -20.02 -1.84
CA HIS A 168 -10.41 -19.97 -3.19
C HIS A 168 -9.88 -21.35 -3.62
N THR A 169 -9.16 -22.06 -2.71
CA THR A 169 -8.72 -23.43 -2.98
C THR A 169 -9.88 -24.36 -3.28
N ARG A 170 -10.94 -24.38 -2.44
CA ARG A 170 -12.13 -25.23 -2.66
C ARG A 170 -12.90 -24.87 -3.95
N SER A 171 -12.74 -23.63 -4.43
CA SER A 171 -13.35 -23.20 -5.70
C SER A 171 -12.49 -23.54 -6.94
N GLY A 172 -11.39 -24.24 -6.78
CA GLY A 172 -10.50 -24.65 -7.85
C GLY A 172 -9.48 -23.60 -8.30
N ALA A 173 -9.28 -22.52 -7.55
CA ALA A 173 -8.20 -21.59 -7.82
C ALA A 173 -6.86 -22.17 -7.35
N ALA A 174 -5.81 -22.04 -8.17
CA ALA A 174 -4.47 -22.52 -7.85
C ALA A 174 -3.74 -21.53 -6.90
N GLU A 175 -3.16 -22.04 -5.84
CA GLU A 175 -2.31 -21.23 -4.96
C GLU A 175 -0.95 -20.98 -5.63
N LEU A 176 -0.51 -19.71 -5.65
CA LEU A 176 0.80 -19.32 -6.16
C LEU A 176 1.84 -19.39 -5.07
N PHE A 177 2.67 -20.44 -5.12
CA PHE A 177 3.79 -20.62 -4.22
C PHE A 177 4.98 -19.76 -4.68
N GLY A 178 5.76 -19.25 -3.72
CA GLY A 178 6.93 -18.41 -4.01
C GLY A 178 6.62 -16.93 -4.22
N ALA A 179 5.38 -16.49 -3.95
CA ALA A 179 5.07 -15.06 -3.92
C ALA A 179 5.95 -14.34 -2.90
N GLY A 180 6.50 -13.18 -3.30
CA GLY A 180 7.33 -12.33 -2.45
C GLY A 180 6.58 -11.86 -1.20
N ARG A 181 7.35 -11.52 -0.16
CA ARG A 181 6.78 -11.16 1.14
C ARG A 181 5.90 -9.91 1.06
N SER A 182 6.26 -8.95 0.21
CA SER A 182 5.51 -7.70 0.08
C SER A 182 4.12 -7.87 -0.56
N VAL A 183 3.93 -8.89 -1.38
CA VAL A 183 2.62 -9.22 -1.99
C VAL A 183 1.69 -9.91 -0.97
N ARG A 184 2.24 -10.45 0.10
CA ARG A 184 1.51 -11.22 1.11
C ARG A 184 1.23 -10.44 2.40
N GLN A 185 2.05 -9.41 2.68
CA GLN A 185 2.00 -8.66 3.94
C GLN A 185 0.92 -7.59 3.89
N ASP A 186 -0.30 -7.99 4.18
CA ASP A 186 -1.41 -7.08 4.47
C ASP A 186 -1.31 -6.53 5.90
N VAL A 187 -2.00 -5.43 6.15
CA VAL A 187 -1.99 -4.74 7.43
C VAL A 187 -3.41 -4.68 7.98
N ASP A 188 -3.74 -5.55 8.90
CA ASP A 188 -5.01 -5.55 9.64
C ASP A 188 -4.84 -5.13 11.10
N THR A 189 -3.69 -5.42 11.71
CA THR A 189 -3.36 -5.11 13.11
C THR A 189 -2.09 -4.26 13.21
N LEU A 190 -1.79 -3.74 14.41
CA LEU A 190 -0.53 -3.02 14.66
C LEU A 190 0.70 -3.94 14.45
N ALA A 191 0.60 -5.21 14.79
CA ALA A 191 1.69 -6.17 14.55
C ALA A 191 1.96 -6.37 13.05
N ASP A 192 0.91 -6.35 12.21
CA ASP A 192 1.06 -6.42 10.76
C ASP A 192 1.69 -5.13 10.22
N LEU A 193 1.31 -3.97 10.77
CA LEU A 193 1.94 -2.69 10.42
C LEU A 193 3.44 -2.71 10.73
N GLU A 194 3.83 -3.18 11.93
CA GLU A 194 5.23 -3.35 12.27
C GLU A 194 5.96 -4.31 11.32
N ALA A 195 5.30 -5.40 10.90
CA ALA A 195 5.88 -6.33 9.93
C ALA A 195 6.05 -5.67 8.55
N ALA A 196 5.07 -4.88 8.10
CA ALA A 196 5.16 -4.11 6.86
C ALA A 196 6.27 -3.06 6.92
N LEU A 197 6.45 -2.39 8.06
CA LEU A 197 7.54 -1.43 8.29
C LEU A 197 8.92 -2.07 8.16
N ARG A 198 9.08 -3.28 8.70
CA ARG A 198 10.35 -4.05 8.55
C ARG A 198 10.64 -4.45 7.09
N LEU A 199 9.59 -4.57 6.25
CA LEU A 199 9.75 -4.79 4.80
C LEU A 199 10.06 -3.50 4.03
N GLY A 200 9.79 -2.35 4.64
CA GLY A 200 9.81 -1.03 4.01
C GLY A 200 8.49 -0.72 3.32
N VAL A 201 7.77 0.26 3.85
CA VAL A 201 6.49 0.75 3.31
C VAL A 201 6.71 1.81 2.25
N GLY A 202 5.66 2.10 1.47
CA GLY A 202 5.70 3.19 0.49
C GLY A 202 5.66 4.58 1.13
N ALA A 203 5.84 5.60 0.29
CA ALA A 203 6.03 6.97 0.74
C ALA A 203 4.79 7.55 1.45
N HIS A 204 3.58 7.17 1.03
CA HIS A 204 2.35 7.66 1.65
C HIS A 204 2.19 7.12 3.08
N THR A 205 2.39 5.82 3.27
CA THR A 205 2.34 5.21 4.60
C THR A 205 3.46 5.75 5.50
N ALA A 206 4.68 5.86 4.97
CA ALA A 206 5.81 6.42 5.70
C ALA A 206 5.51 7.86 6.18
N HIS A 207 4.92 8.68 5.34
CA HIS A 207 4.48 10.04 5.68
C HIS A 207 3.45 10.02 6.82
N GLU A 208 2.41 9.20 6.67
CA GLU A 208 1.32 9.14 7.65
C GLU A 208 1.74 8.66 9.04
N ILE A 209 2.68 7.75 9.14
CA ILE A 209 3.18 7.27 10.44
C ILE A 209 4.34 8.11 11.00
N GLY A 210 4.67 9.22 10.33
CA GLY A 210 5.75 10.09 10.74
C GLY A 210 7.15 9.54 10.41
N LEU A 211 7.24 8.47 9.61
CA LEU A 211 8.50 7.96 9.04
C LEU A 211 8.79 8.58 7.67
N GLY A 212 8.05 9.63 7.29
CA GLY A 212 8.21 10.30 6.01
C GLY A 212 9.63 10.78 5.83
N LEU A 213 10.19 10.53 4.64
CA LEU A 213 11.37 11.23 4.19
C LEU A 213 11.05 12.72 4.12
N MET A 214 11.23 13.42 5.23
CA MET A 214 11.17 14.87 5.24
C MET A 214 12.34 15.39 4.41
N GLN A 215 12.12 16.46 3.70
CA GLN A 215 13.21 17.20 3.07
C GLN A 215 13.39 18.53 3.79
N GLY A 216 14.62 18.93 3.90
CA GLY A 216 14.94 20.20 4.51
C GLY A 216 16.28 20.72 3.98
N THR A 217 16.66 21.89 4.46
CA THR A 217 17.91 22.54 4.14
C THR A 217 18.75 22.64 5.42
N VAL A 218 20.01 22.19 5.39
CA VAL A 218 20.93 22.32 6.53
C VAL A 218 21.06 23.78 6.88
N ARG A 219 20.65 24.16 8.08
CA ARG A 219 20.74 25.51 8.60
C ARG A 219 22.01 25.72 9.42
N SER A 220 22.41 24.70 10.18
CA SER A 220 23.66 24.72 10.93
C SER A 220 24.31 23.33 10.95
N PHE A 221 25.62 23.29 11.08
CA PHE A 221 26.42 22.07 11.27
C PHE A 221 27.66 22.40 12.08
N ASP A 222 27.87 21.67 13.15
CA ASP A 222 29.09 21.74 13.95
C ASP A 222 29.96 20.49 13.70
N PRO A 223 31.14 20.64 13.10
CA PRO A 223 32.01 19.51 12.80
C PRO A 223 32.53 18.77 14.05
N ALA A 224 32.61 19.48 15.21
CA ALA A 224 33.12 18.87 16.44
C ALA A 224 32.10 17.94 17.08
N THR A 225 30.83 18.34 17.10
CA THR A 225 29.72 17.53 17.64
C THR A 225 29.02 16.68 16.58
N ARG A 226 29.25 16.96 15.29
CA ARG A 226 28.53 16.37 14.13
C ARG A 226 27.02 16.52 14.21
N GLY A 227 26.56 17.52 14.97
CA GLY A 227 25.16 17.91 15.12
C GLY A 227 24.88 19.25 14.46
N GLY A 228 23.62 19.60 14.43
CA GLY A 228 23.17 20.87 13.87
C GLY A 228 21.64 20.96 13.78
N THR A 229 21.17 21.82 12.87
CA THR A 229 19.74 22.00 12.63
C THR A 229 19.43 21.96 11.12
N VAL A 230 18.21 21.49 10.80
CA VAL A 230 17.66 21.49 9.46
C VAL A 230 16.37 22.29 9.44
N LEU A 231 16.23 23.18 8.47
CA LEU A 231 15.02 23.93 8.20
C LEU A 231 14.16 23.14 7.20
N LEU A 232 12.96 22.73 7.60
CA LEU A 232 11.98 22.07 6.74
C LEU A 232 11.32 23.07 5.77
N ASP A 233 10.63 22.57 4.74
CA ASP A 233 9.97 23.41 3.74
C ASP A 233 8.76 24.19 4.27
N ASP A 234 8.19 23.76 5.41
CA ASP A 234 7.14 24.47 6.16
C ASP A 234 7.67 25.55 7.11
N GLY A 235 9.00 25.73 7.16
CA GLY A 235 9.63 26.68 8.06
C GLY A 235 9.99 26.15 9.46
N THR A 236 9.68 24.89 9.75
CA THR A 236 10.03 24.24 11.03
C THR A 236 11.54 23.97 11.07
N GLU A 237 12.19 24.32 12.18
CA GLU A 237 13.60 24.02 12.41
C GLU A 237 13.73 22.83 13.38
N LEU A 238 14.39 21.75 12.95
CA LEU A 238 14.59 20.53 13.71
C LEU A 238 16.07 20.30 14.01
N PRO A 239 16.44 19.99 15.28
CA PRO A 239 17.82 19.62 15.61
C PRO A 239 18.11 18.17 15.19
N TYR A 240 19.36 17.89 14.86
CA TYR A 240 19.91 16.55 14.70
C TYR A 240 21.23 16.40 15.43
N ASP A 241 21.52 15.20 15.88
CA ASP A 241 22.75 14.86 16.59
C ASP A 241 23.70 14.00 15.73
N ALA A 242 24.84 13.64 16.32
CA ALA A 242 25.84 12.79 15.65
C ALA A 242 25.28 11.44 15.22
N SER A 243 24.35 10.87 15.99
CA SER A 243 23.78 9.54 15.66
C SER A 243 22.96 9.60 14.37
N ALA A 244 22.13 10.63 14.22
CA ALA A 244 21.36 10.87 13.00
C ALA A 244 22.26 11.18 11.79
N PHE A 245 23.33 11.95 12.01
CA PHE A 245 24.31 12.28 10.98
C PHE A 245 25.07 11.05 10.48
N ASP A 246 25.54 10.20 11.41
CA ASP A 246 26.28 8.98 11.09
C ASP A 246 25.38 7.93 10.41
N ALA A 247 24.14 7.79 10.89
CA ALA A 247 23.16 6.90 10.29
C ALA A 247 22.85 7.25 8.82
N GLY A 248 22.96 8.53 8.44
CA GLY A 248 22.79 8.98 7.06
C GLY A 248 24.02 8.79 6.16
N GLY A 249 25.13 8.32 6.70
CA GLY A 249 26.36 8.06 5.95
C GLY A 249 27.09 9.31 5.42
N LEU A 250 26.74 10.48 5.93
CA LEU A 250 27.37 11.75 5.54
C LEU A 250 28.75 11.91 6.22
N ARG A 251 29.70 12.47 5.49
CA ARG A 251 31.01 12.87 6.04
C ARG A 251 31.07 14.35 6.41
N LEU A 252 30.22 15.14 5.79
CA LEU A 252 30.16 16.60 5.97
C LEU A 252 28.76 17.08 5.58
N ALA A 253 28.19 18.00 6.35
CA ALA A 253 27.00 18.75 5.97
C ALA A 253 27.39 20.23 5.72
N ARG A 254 26.81 20.84 4.71
CA ARG A 254 27.05 22.25 4.37
C ARG A 254 25.77 23.05 4.58
N ILE A 255 25.89 24.22 5.16
CA ILE A 255 24.77 25.18 5.30
C ILE A 255 24.22 25.44 3.88
N GLY A 256 22.89 25.41 3.74
CA GLY A 256 22.18 25.53 2.46
C GLY A 256 22.05 24.21 1.67
N GLN A 257 22.62 23.11 2.15
CA GLN A 257 22.54 21.82 1.48
C GLN A 257 21.16 21.17 1.68
N ARG A 258 20.54 20.72 0.60
CA ARG A 258 19.30 19.95 0.65
C ARG A 258 19.57 18.53 1.13
N VAL A 259 18.80 18.08 2.11
CA VAL A 259 18.90 16.76 2.74
C VAL A 259 17.54 16.10 2.80
N ALA A 260 17.55 14.77 2.69
CA ALA A 260 16.44 13.90 3.05
C ALA A 260 16.64 13.46 4.50
N LEU A 261 15.55 13.40 5.26
CA LEU A 261 15.55 13.15 6.71
C LEU A 261 14.62 12.00 7.02
N ARG A 262 14.98 11.20 8.03
CA ARG A 262 14.06 10.30 8.72
C ARG A 262 13.87 10.81 10.15
N ALA A 263 12.62 10.88 10.60
CA ALA A 263 12.31 11.18 12.00
C ALA A 263 11.55 10.00 12.64
N ASP A 264 11.65 9.90 13.95
CA ASP A 264 10.84 8.98 14.76
C ASP A 264 9.44 9.57 15.03
N ALA A 265 8.61 8.79 15.75
CA ALA A 265 7.25 9.19 16.10
C ALA A 265 7.16 10.46 16.96
N ASP A 266 8.26 10.83 17.64
CA ASP A 266 8.37 12.04 18.46
C ASP A 266 8.90 13.23 17.64
N GLY A 267 9.11 13.06 16.33
CA GLY A 267 9.62 14.10 15.42
C GLY A 267 11.13 14.34 15.51
N ARG A 268 11.88 13.45 16.19
CA ARG A 268 13.33 13.54 16.32
C ARG A 268 13.99 12.98 15.07
N ILE A 269 14.94 13.69 14.49
CA ILE A 269 15.69 13.20 13.32
C ILE A 269 16.56 12.01 13.74
N THR A 270 16.36 10.87 13.06
CA THR A 270 17.09 9.61 13.30
C THR A 270 18.11 9.30 12.20
N ALA A 271 17.97 9.89 11.01
CA ALA A 271 18.95 9.82 9.94
C ALA A 271 18.79 11.01 8.98
N LEU A 272 19.89 11.46 8.38
CA LEU A 272 19.86 12.47 7.31
C LEU A 272 20.90 12.16 6.24
N THR A 273 20.54 12.34 4.96
CA THR A 273 21.44 12.13 3.82
C THR A 273 21.21 13.21 2.76
N LEU A 274 22.00 13.21 1.67
CA LEU A 274 21.72 14.10 0.55
C LEU A 274 20.35 13.80 -0.06
N ALA A 275 19.59 14.82 -0.45
CA ALA A 275 18.28 14.66 -1.05
C ALA A 275 18.28 13.79 -2.34
N THR A 276 19.46 13.61 -2.95
CA THR A 276 19.67 12.80 -4.15
C THR A 276 20.10 11.36 -3.88
N LEU A 277 20.33 11.00 -2.61
CA LEU A 277 20.76 9.67 -2.19
C LEU A 277 19.66 8.97 -1.40
N PRO A 278 19.54 7.63 -1.50
CA PRO A 278 18.66 6.89 -0.63
C PRO A 278 19.16 6.99 0.83
N LEU A 279 18.23 7.11 1.78
CA LEU A 279 18.56 6.95 3.19
C LEU A 279 18.98 5.50 3.43
N PRO A 280 20.09 5.27 4.14
CA PRO A 280 20.47 3.92 4.58
C PRO A 280 19.34 3.28 5.41
N ASP A 281 19.24 1.96 5.34
CA ASP A 281 18.27 1.12 6.09
C ASP A 281 18.47 1.22 7.60
#